data_b58a37a58475af265d590b0036176498
#
_entry.id   b58a37a58475af265d590b0036176498
#
_cell.length_a   1.000
_cell.length_b   1.000
_cell.length_c   1.000
_cell.angle_alpha   90.00
_cell.angle_beta   90.00
_cell.angle_gamma   90.00
#
_symmetry.space_group_name_H-M   'P 1'
#
loop_
_entity.id
_entity.type
_entity.pdbx_description
1 polymer ?
#
loop_
_entity_poly.entity_id
_entity_poly.type
_entity_poly.pdbx_seq_one_letter_code
_entity_poly.pdbx_strand_id
1 'polypeptide(L)'
;MDLIKSEENIFNKKIIFDYINNSWFTEAKICIYAQLNEYNKAIEELFNQAIKTLDFKPLEEFCKNYTDKTELKLFEIFYKLLSIEVKKYQESIEKCKEKLKQLKNNPDNSGIEEIEKEIKINEELKKPLEKEMSELLKSYGSIDTIDPTLALELANDHLNICQNKEFFNYLKKIVKNFNTEGNKYKIAKNLSDMGLAYKAKEEYDLKQRYVKIDSDRTCDLCRKKIGSTIFAVYPNLKVYHSKCAPNSHIEPSTGVDLSKKIMID
;
A
#
# COMPACT_ATOMS: atom_id res chain seq x y z
N MET A 1 25.69 -15.08 -22.66
CA MET A 1 24.57 -14.63 -21.79
C MET A 1 24.55 -15.37 -20.47
N ASP A 2 24.76 -16.66 -20.42
CA ASP A 2 24.68 -17.48 -19.18
C ASP A 2 25.73 -17.10 -18.12
N LEU A 3 26.91 -16.63 -18.55
CA LEU A 3 27.97 -16.14 -17.65
C LEU A 3 27.58 -14.88 -16.84
N ILE A 4 26.70 -14.04 -17.38
CA ILE A 4 26.23 -12.83 -16.71
C ILE A 4 25.07 -13.13 -15.74
N LYS A 5 24.34 -14.21 -16.00
CA LYS A 5 23.17 -14.62 -15.19
C LYS A 5 23.53 -15.42 -13.94
N SER A 6 24.78 -15.96 -13.86
CA SER A 6 25.20 -16.73 -12.69
C SER A 6 25.50 -15.83 -11.49
N GLU A 7 24.98 -16.17 -10.31
CA GLU A 7 25.19 -15.44 -9.06
C GLU A 7 26.66 -15.52 -8.56
N GLU A 8 27.42 -16.50 -8.99
CA GLU A 8 28.82 -16.75 -8.62
C GLU A 8 29.85 -15.97 -9.49
N ASN A 9 29.47 -14.84 -10.05
CA ASN A 9 30.28 -14.18 -11.06
C ASN A 9 31.53 -13.51 -10.47
N ILE A 10 32.71 -14.03 -10.82
CA ILE A 10 34.04 -13.59 -10.45
C ILE A 10 34.40 -12.21 -11.05
N PHE A 11 33.63 -11.75 -12.05
CA PHE A 11 33.89 -10.50 -12.75
C PHE A 11 33.30 -9.29 -12.05
N ASN A 12 34.06 -8.21 -12.01
CA ASN A 12 33.54 -6.93 -11.51
C ASN A 12 32.43 -6.43 -12.45
N LYS A 13 31.18 -6.55 -12.01
CA LYS A 13 29.97 -6.20 -12.77
C LYS A 13 30.02 -4.76 -13.31
N LYS A 14 30.66 -3.83 -12.59
CA LYS A 14 30.83 -2.45 -13.03
C LYS A 14 31.73 -2.32 -14.26
N ILE A 15 32.85 -3.05 -14.29
CA ILE A 15 33.79 -3.01 -15.44
C ILE A 15 33.11 -3.56 -16.69
N ILE A 16 32.39 -4.66 -16.55
CA ILE A 16 31.61 -5.25 -17.65
C ILE A 16 30.52 -4.26 -18.11
N PHE A 17 29.86 -3.60 -17.17
CA PHE A 17 28.82 -2.62 -17.47
C PHE A 17 29.36 -1.42 -18.25
N ASP A 18 30.49 -0.85 -17.85
CA ASP A 18 31.12 0.26 -18.56
C ASP A 18 31.51 -0.11 -20.01
N TYR A 19 31.94 -1.36 -20.22
CA TYR A 19 32.23 -1.89 -21.54
C TYR A 19 30.95 -2.11 -22.39
N ILE A 20 29.90 -2.66 -21.80
CA ILE A 20 28.63 -2.97 -22.48
C ILE A 20 27.79 -1.70 -22.67
N ASN A 21 27.89 -0.70 -21.80
CA ASN A 21 27.09 0.52 -21.86
C ASN A 21 27.29 1.28 -23.19
N ASN A 22 28.48 1.18 -23.77
CA ASN A 22 28.80 1.74 -25.10
C ASN A 22 28.49 0.76 -26.25
N SER A 23 27.95 -0.42 -25.96
CA SER A 23 27.62 -1.45 -26.93
C SER A 23 26.12 -1.47 -27.24
N TRP A 24 25.77 -2.08 -28.37
CA TRP A 24 24.38 -2.27 -28.81
C TRP A 24 23.68 -3.49 -28.18
N PHE A 25 24.32 -4.18 -27.21
CA PHE A 25 23.78 -5.36 -26.53
C PHE A 25 22.77 -4.97 -25.43
N THR A 26 21.54 -4.63 -25.81
CA THR A 26 20.46 -4.21 -24.90
C THR A 26 20.11 -5.26 -23.86
N GLU A 27 20.03 -6.53 -24.24
CA GLU A 27 19.70 -7.61 -23.29
C GLU A 27 20.75 -7.79 -22.19
N ALA A 28 22.04 -7.62 -22.54
CA ALA A 28 23.11 -7.67 -21.54
C ALA A 28 23.02 -6.49 -20.56
N LYS A 29 22.69 -5.28 -21.04
CA LYS A 29 22.46 -4.09 -20.20
C LYS A 29 21.33 -4.34 -19.20
N ILE A 30 20.19 -4.88 -19.66
CA ILE A 30 19.03 -5.19 -18.82
C ILE A 30 19.40 -6.17 -17.71
N CYS A 31 20.14 -7.24 -18.06
CA CYS A 31 20.59 -8.22 -17.07
C CYS A 31 21.50 -7.60 -16.01
N ILE A 32 22.42 -6.72 -16.41
CA ILE A 32 23.35 -6.05 -15.49
C ILE A 32 22.61 -5.05 -14.61
N TYR A 33 21.71 -4.24 -15.15
CA TYR A 33 20.86 -3.33 -14.36
C TYR A 33 20.05 -4.09 -13.30
N ALA A 34 19.45 -5.22 -13.68
CA ALA A 34 18.71 -6.06 -12.73
C ALA A 34 19.62 -6.62 -11.62
N GLN A 35 20.86 -7.03 -11.93
CA GLN A 35 21.83 -7.51 -10.95
C GLN A 35 22.40 -6.41 -10.04
N LEU A 36 22.41 -5.17 -10.51
CA LEU A 36 22.82 -3.99 -9.74
C LEU A 36 21.64 -3.37 -8.95
N ASN A 37 20.45 -3.96 -9.02
CA ASN A 37 19.19 -3.44 -8.45
C ASN A 37 18.77 -2.07 -9.04
N GLU A 38 19.27 -1.73 -10.23
CA GLU A 38 18.91 -0.51 -10.97
C GLU A 38 17.69 -0.75 -11.88
N TYR A 39 16.60 -1.24 -11.29
CA TYR A 39 15.38 -1.69 -12.01
C TYR A 39 14.77 -0.60 -12.90
N ASN A 40 14.83 0.66 -12.50
CA ASN A 40 14.32 1.78 -13.30
C ASN A 40 15.00 1.87 -14.66
N LYS A 41 16.34 1.75 -14.69
CA LYS A 41 17.11 1.77 -15.93
C LYS A 41 16.84 0.54 -16.79
N ALA A 42 16.65 -0.62 -16.16
CA ALA A 42 16.28 -1.84 -16.88
C ALA A 42 14.91 -1.69 -17.57
N ILE A 43 13.94 -1.10 -16.87
CA ILE A 43 12.61 -0.83 -17.42
C ILE A 43 12.67 0.19 -18.55
N GLU A 44 13.45 1.27 -18.41
CA GLU A 44 13.63 2.27 -19.46
C GLU A 44 14.23 1.68 -20.74
N GLU A 45 15.25 0.82 -20.63
CA GLU A 45 15.86 0.14 -21.78
C GLU A 45 14.87 -0.84 -22.44
N LEU A 46 14.14 -1.64 -21.65
CA LEU A 46 13.09 -2.53 -22.15
C LEU A 46 11.97 -1.75 -22.82
N PHE A 47 11.57 -0.63 -22.24
CA PHE A 47 10.53 0.22 -22.78
C PHE A 47 10.96 0.84 -24.13
N ASN A 48 12.18 1.36 -24.23
CA ASN A 48 12.73 1.89 -25.48
C ASN A 48 12.80 0.81 -26.58
N GLN A 49 13.00 -0.43 -26.21
CA GLN A 49 12.97 -1.55 -27.14
C GLN A 49 11.53 -1.91 -27.55
N ALA A 50 10.64 -1.97 -26.56
CA ALA A 50 9.22 -2.28 -26.75
C ALA A 50 8.49 -1.27 -27.65
N ILE A 51 8.80 0.03 -27.52
CA ILE A 51 8.26 1.09 -28.40
C ILE A 51 8.63 0.84 -29.87
N LYS A 52 9.84 0.39 -30.15
CA LYS A 52 10.28 0.12 -31.53
C LYS A 52 9.60 -1.09 -32.18
N THR A 53 9.31 -2.10 -31.36
CA THR A 53 8.74 -3.37 -31.81
C THR A 53 7.23 -3.47 -31.59
N LEU A 54 6.66 -2.57 -30.77
CA LEU A 54 5.29 -2.60 -30.24
C LEU A 54 4.97 -3.92 -29.51
N ASP A 55 6.01 -4.57 -28.94
CA ASP A 55 5.89 -5.79 -28.13
C ASP A 55 6.30 -5.48 -26.68
N PHE A 56 5.33 -5.43 -25.78
CA PHE A 56 5.51 -5.09 -24.36
C PHE A 56 5.64 -6.32 -23.46
N LYS A 57 5.48 -7.55 -24.00
CA LYS A 57 5.56 -8.79 -23.20
C LYS A 57 6.88 -8.95 -22.43
N PRO A 58 8.08 -8.69 -23.01
CA PRO A 58 9.32 -8.79 -22.26
C PRO A 58 9.38 -7.85 -21.06
N LEU A 59 8.80 -6.65 -21.19
CA LEU A 59 8.73 -5.67 -20.12
C LEU A 59 7.75 -6.09 -19.00
N GLU A 60 6.58 -6.64 -19.38
CA GLU A 60 5.64 -7.21 -18.41
C GLU A 60 6.26 -8.38 -17.63
N GLU A 61 6.96 -9.30 -18.33
CA GLU A 61 7.64 -10.43 -17.70
C GLU A 61 8.74 -9.97 -16.75
N PHE A 62 9.48 -8.94 -17.11
CA PHE A 62 10.47 -8.32 -16.23
C PHE A 62 9.81 -7.77 -14.97
N CYS A 63 8.75 -6.96 -15.11
CA CYS A 63 8.01 -6.44 -13.96
C CYS A 63 7.49 -7.54 -13.03
N LYS A 64 6.91 -8.63 -13.59
CA LYS A 64 6.45 -9.80 -12.80
C LYS A 64 7.57 -10.47 -12.01
N ASN A 65 8.71 -10.69 -12.66
CA ASN A 65 9.83 -11.44 -12.08
C ASN A 65 10.56 -10.68 -10.97
N TYR A 66 10.45 -9.35 -10.93
CA TYR A 66 11.18 -8.49 -10.01
C TYR A 66 10.31 -7.72 -9.04
N THR A 67 8.97 -7.70 -9.17
CA THR A 67 8.06 -6.99 -8.24
C THR A 67 8.25 -7.45 -6.79
N ASP A 68 8.39 -8.76 -6.55
CA ASP A 68 8.58 -9.30 -5.19
C ASP A 68 10.00 -9.11 -4.64
N LYS A 69 10.94 -8.68 -5.48
CA LYS A 69 12.36 -8.50 -5.14
C LYS A 69 12.72 -7.04 -4.84
N THR A 70 11.81 -6.13 -4.98
CA THR A 70 12.02 -4.69 -4.80
C THR A 70 10.80 -4.03 -4.18
N GLU A 71 11.02 -2.97 -3.40
CA GLU A 71 9.95 -2.09 -2.91
C GLU A 71 9.41 -1.14 -3.99
N LEU A 72 10.03 -1.13 -5.18
CA LEU A 72 9.60 -0.28 -6.28
C LEU A 72 8.35 -0.83 -6.95
N LYS A 73 7.40 0.04 -7.23
CA LYS A 73 6.20 -0.28 -8.01
C LYS A 73 6.53 -0.32 -9.50
N LEU A 74 7.11 -1.42 -9.98
CA LEU A 74 7.62 -1.54 -11.35
C LEU A 74 6.53 -1.33 -12.41
N PHE A 75 5.32 -1.82 -12.18
CA PHE A 75 4.18 -1.59 -13.08
C PHE A 75 3.74 -0.13 -13.11
N GLU A 76 3.90 0.62 -12.02
CA GLU A 76 3.64 2.05 -11.98
C GLU A 76 4.64 2.82 -12.85
N ILE A 77 5.93 2.44 -12.79
CA ILE A 77 6.97 3.03 -13.64
C ILE A 77 6.67 2.75 -15.11
N PHE A 78 6.30 1.52 -15.44
CA PHE A 78 5.90 1.14 -16.78
C PHE A 78 4.70 1.96 -17.26
N TYR A 79 3.67 2.10 -16.44
CA TYR A 79 2.48 2.90 -16.75
C TYR A 79 2.82 4.39 -16.98
N LYS A 80 3.73 4.96 -16.16
CA LYS A 80 4.24 6.33 -16.35
C LYS A 80 4.93 6.50 -17.69
N LEU A 81 5.80 5.58 -18.06
CA LEU A 81 6.53 5.65 -19.34
C LEU A 81 5.57 5.60 -20.54
N LEU A 82 4.58 4.71 -20.50
CA LEU A 82 3.52 4.66 -21.52
C LEU A 82 2.78 5.99 -21.62
N SER A 83 2.38 6.56 -20.48
CA SER A 83 1.65 7.84 -20.45
C SER A 83 2.46 8.98 -21.06
N ILE A 84 3.76 9.07 -20.74
CA ILE A 84 4.66 10.08 -21.30
C ILE A 84 4.74 9.95 -22.82
N GLU A 85 4.82 8.73 -23.33
CA GLU A 85 4.93 8.48 -24.76
C GLU A 85 3.61 8.78 -25.49
N VAL A 86 2.47 8.38 -24.94
CA VAL A 86 1.14 8.74 -25.45
C VAL A 86 0.96 10.26 -25.50
N LYS A 87 1.42 10.98 -24.46
CA LYS A 87 1.36 12.45 -24.42
C LYS A 87 2.17 13.10 -25.53
N LYS A 88 3.37 12.60 -25.84
CA LYS A 88 4.18 13.11 -26.95
C LYS A 88 3.44 13.00 -28.30
N TYR A 89 2.81 11.85 -28.56
CA TYR A 89 2.01 11.69 -29.79
C TYR A 89 0.80 12.61 -29.81
N GLN A 90 0.12 12.79 -28.67
CA GLN A 90 -1.01 13.70 -28.56
C GLN A 90 -0.63 15.15 -28.85
N GLU A 91 0.48 15.63 -28.25
CA GLU A 91 1.00 16.98 -28.49
C GLU A 91 1.41 17.18 -29.96
N SER A 92 2.02 16.15 -30.58
CA SER A 92 2.35 16.19 -32.01
C SER A 92 1.11 16.31 -32.87
N ILE A 93 0.05 15.52 -32.59
CA ILE A 93 -1.23 15.57 -33.27
C ILE A 93 -1.87 16.96 -33.14
N GLU A 94 -1.87 17.57 -31.96
CA GLU A 94 -2.41 18.89 -31.72
C GLU A 94 -1.67 19.99 -32.51
N LYS A 95 -0.33 19.94 -32.45
CA LYS A 95 0.51 20.87 -33.27
C LYS A 95 0.22 20.75 -34.76
N CYS A 96 0.06 19.51 -35.25
CA CYS A 96 -0.29 19.29 -36.66
C CYS A 96 -1.70 19.82 -37.00
N LYS A 97 -2.68 19.63 -36.10
CA LYS A 97 -4.04 20.17 -36.26
C LYS A 97 -4.08 21.70 -36.27
N GLU A 98 -3.25 22.35 -35.44
CA GLU A 98 -3.13 23.81 -35.43
C GLU A 98 -2.51 24.32 -36.74
N LYS A 99 -1.42 23.70 -37.21
CA LYS A 99 -0.83 24.02 -38.52
C LYS A 99 -1.85 23.86 -39.66
N LEU A 100 -2.62 22.79 -39.66
CA LEU A 100 -3.65 22.50 -40.63
C LEU A 100 -4.76 23.57 -40.63
N LYS A 101 -5.16 24.08 -39.46
CA LYS A 101 -6.11 25.21 -39.37
C LYS A 101 -5.53 26.48 -39.95
N GLN A 102 -4.26 26.77 -39.74
CA GLN A 102 -3.58 27.94 -40.28
C GLN A 102 -3.48 27.87 -41.82
N LEU A 103 -3.13 26.71 -42.37
CA LEU A 103 -3.02 26.49 -43.82
C LEU A 103 -4.37 26.54 -44.54
N LYS A 104 -5.45 26.05 -43.93
CA LYS A 104 -6.81 26.14 -44.50
C LYS A 104 -7.32 27.58 -44.64
N ASN A 105 -6.71 28.51 -43.91
CA ASN A 105 -7.03 29.95 -44.01
C ASN A 105 -6.18 30.69 -45.08
N ASN A 106 -5.19 30.00 -45.68
CA ASN A 106 -4.35 30.54 -46.77
C ASN A 106 -4.76 29.95 -48.11
N PRO A 107 -4.69 30.73 -49.20
CA PRO A 107 -5.08 30.26 -50.55
C PRO A 107 -4.14 29.21 -51.14
N ASP A 108 -2.95 29.02 -50.53
CA ASP A 108 -1.92 28.08 -51.00
C ASP A 108 -2.05 26.76 -50.20
N ASN A 109 -2.72 25.77 -50.79
CA ASN A 109 -3.02 24.48 -50.17
C ASN A 109 -1.86 23.48 -50.22
N SER A 110 -0.65 23.91 -50.59
CA SER A 110 0.52 23.03 -50.63
C SER A 110 0.93 22.61 -49.20
N GLY A 111 0.91 21.29 -48.92
CA GLY A 111 1.33 20.70 -47.64
C GLY A 111 0.21 20.17 -46.73
N ILE A 112 -1.06 20.37 -47.07
CA ILE A 112 -2.20 19.86 -46.29
C ILE A 112 -2.15 18.32 -46.22
N GLU A 113 -1.93 17.66 -47.35
CA GLU A 113 -1.87 16.18 -47.41
C GLU A 113 -0.75 15.59 -46.58
N GLU A 114 0.40 16.24 -46.48
CA GLU A 114 1.53 15.79 -45.68
C GLU A 114 1.20 15.86 -44.19
N ILE A 115 0.57 16.94 -43.73
CA ILE A 115 0.17 17.13 -42.35
C ILE A 115 -0.95 16.14 -41.98
N GLU A 116 -1.93 15.90 -42.87
CA GLU A 116 -2.96 14.90 -42.62
C GLU A 116 -2.38 13.46 -42.52
N LYS A 117 -1.37 13.14 -43.33
CA LYS A 117 -0.64 11.87 -43.21
C LYS A 117 0.12 11.76 -41.87
N GLU A 118 0.79 12.83 -41.44
CA GLU A 118 1.49 12.87 -40.15
C GLU A 118 0.54 12.69 -38.98
N ILE A 119 -0.64 13.34 -38.99
CA ILE A 119 -1.67 13.15 -37.99
C ILE A 119 -2.10 11.68 -37.93
N LYS A 120 -2.37 11.08 -39.09
CA LYS A 120 -2.82 9.68 -39.18
C LYS A 120 -1.78 8.71 -38.65
N ILE A 121 -0.49 8.91 -38.97
CA ILE A 121 0.60 8.09 -38.48
C ILE A 121 0.69 8.19 -36.96
N ASN A 122 0.65 9.40 -36.38
CA ASN A 122 0.72 9.59 -34.94
C ASN A 122 -0.49 8.99 -34.22
N GLU A 123 -1.69 9.05 -34.79
CA GLU A 123 -2.89 8.39 -34.26
C GLU A 123 -2.77 6.86 -34.31
N GLU A 124 -2.19 6.29 -35.36
CA GLU A 124 -1.95 4.85 -35.49
C GLU A 124 -0.91 4.34 -34.49
N LEU A 125 0.17 5.10 -34.24
CA LEU A 125 1.19 4.76 -33.25
C LEU A 125 0.70 4.92 -31.81
N LYS A 126 -0.19 5.88 -31.53
CA LYS A 126 -0.75 6.12 -30.22
C LYS A 126 -1.70 5.00 -29.74
N LYS A 127 -2.52 4.44 -30.64
CA LYS A 127 -3.53 3.43 -30.30
C LYS A 127 -3.00 2.19 -29.57
N PRO A 128 -1.89 1.53 -30.02
CA PRO A 128 -1.36 0.37 -29.31
C PRO A 128 -0.87 0.71 -27.89
N LEU A 129 -0.34 1.92 -27.66
CA LEU A 129 0.10 2.37 -26.33
C LEU A 129 -1.09 2.58 -25.39
N GLU A 130 -2.16 3.22 -25.85
CA GLU A 130 -3.41 3.40 -25.08
C GLU A 130 -4.05 2.04 -24.74
N LYS A 131 -3.98 1.09 -25.67
CA LYS A 131 -4.45 -0.28 -25.45
C LYS A 131 -3.64 -0.96 -24.36
N GLU A 132 -2.30 -0.86 -24.42
CA GLU A 132 -1.40 -1.44 -23.43
C GLU A 132 -1.63 -0.84 -22.02
N MET A 133 -1.79 0.49 -21.91
CA MET A 133 -2.15 1.13 -20.64
C MET A 133 -3.45 0.55 -20.06
N SER A 134 -4.45 0.28 -20.90
CA SER A 134 -5.72 -0.30 -20.47
C SER A 134 -5.56 -1.76 -20.01
N GLU A 135 -4.74 -2.53 -20.69
CA GLU A 135 -4.44 -3.92 -20.33
C GLU A 135 -3.64 -4.01 -19.02
N LEU A 136 -2.71 -3.08 -18.78
CA LEU A 136 -2.00 -2.97 -17.51
C LEU A 136 -2.95 -2.69 -16.34
N LEU A 137 -3.86 -1.72 -16.48
CA LEU A 137 -4.85 -1.42 -15.43
C LEU A 137 -5.80 -2.58 -15.16
N LYS A 138 -6.15 -3.34 -16.20
CA LYS A 138 -7.00 -4.52 -16.07
C LYS A 138 -6.30 -5.65 -15.33
N SER A 139 -5.06 -5.94 -15.70
CA SER A 139 -4.31 -7.10 -15.23
C SER A 139 -3.60 -6.85 -13.90
N TYR A 140 -3.04 -5.66 -13.71
CA TYR A 140 -2.19 -5.30 -12.58
C TYR A 140 -2.70 -4.09 -11.79
N GLY A 141 -3.85 -3.53 -12.12
CA GLY A 141 -4.44 -2.38 -11.44
C GLY A 141 -4.86 -2.74 -10.01
N SER A 142 -4.00 -2.45 -9.04
CA SER A 142 -4.27 -2.48 -7.60
C SER A 142 -3.57 -1.32 -6.92
N ILE A 143 -3.95 -1.00 -5.68
CA ILE A 143 -3.31 0.07 -4.89
C ILE A 143 -1.81 -0.19 -4.69
N ASP A 144 -1.44 -1.46 -4.56
CA ASP A 144 -0.06 -1.88 -4.27
C ASP A 144 0.84 -1.81 -5.52
N THR A 145 0.24 -1.91 -6.71
CA THR A 145 0.99 -1.96 -7.99
C THR A 145 1.00 -0.65 -8.75
N ILE A 146 -0.11 0.08 -8.76
CA ILE A 146 -0.25 1.38 -9.44
C ILE A 146 -0.99 2.32 -8.50
N ASP A 147 -0.42 3.51 -8.23
CA ASP A 147 -1.05 4.52 -7.39
C ASP A 147 -2.30 5.09 -8.07
N PRO A 148 -3.47 5.08 -7.40
CA PRO A 148 -4.69 5.62 -7.98
C PRO A 148 -4.63 7.12 -8.27
N THR A 149 -3.91 7.89 -7.45
CA THR A 149 -3.75 9.33 -7.63
C THR A 149 -2.99 9.60 -8.92
N LEU A 150 -1.89 8.88 -9.11
CA LEU A 150 -1.12 8.94 -10.35
C LEU A 150 -1.95 8.51 -11.57
N ALA A 151 -2.69 7.40 -11.46
CA ALA A 151 -3.54 6.94 -12.56
C ALA A 151 -4.60 7.98 -12.95
N LEU A 152 -5.16 8.71 -11.98
CA LEU A 152 -6.09 9.80 -12.22
C LEU A 152 -5.43 11.04 -12.84
N GLU A 153 -4.25 11.43 -12.35
CA GLU A 153 -3.49 12.56 -12.92
C GLU A 153 -3.16 12.31 -14.39
N LEU A 154 -2.62 11.12 -14.68
CA LEU A 154 -2.25 10.74 -16.02
C LEU A 154 -3.47 10.54 -16.94
N ALA A 155 -4.61 10.11 -16.39
CA ALA A 155 -5.85 10.00 -17.16
C ALA A 155 -6.45 11.35 -17.55
N ASN A 156 -6.27 12.40 -16.72
CA ASN A 156 -6.72 13.75 -17.06
C ASN A 156 -6.00 14.30 -18.31
N ASP A 157 -4.76 13.90 -18.54
CA ASP A 157 -3.99 14.25 -19.73
C ASP A 157 -4.46 13.47 -20.99
N HIS A 158 -5.26 12.40 -20.81
CA HIS A 158 -5.66 11.47 -21.88
C HIS A 158 -7.16 11.17 -21.83
N LEU A 159 -7.99 12.04 -22.43
CA LEU A 159 -9.46 11.92 -22.47
C LEU A 159 -9.97 10.55 -22.94
N ASN A 160 -9.27 9.91 -23.87
CA ASN A 160 -9.66 8.59 -24.39
C ASN A 160 -9.52 7.49 -23.32
N ILE A 161 -8.55 7.61 -22.41
CA ILE A 161 -8.36 6.66 -21.29
C ILE A 161 -9.47 6.84 -20.27
N CYS A 162 -9.89 8.09 -19.99
CA CYS A 162 -11.01 8.36 -19.09
C CYS A 162 -12.34 7.75 -19.58
N GLN A 163 -12.51 7.56 -20.88
CA GLN A 163 -13.70 6.93 -21.47
C GLN A 163 -13.59 5.39 -21.51
N ASN A 164 -12.44 4.83 -21.12
CA ASN A 164 -12.19 3.40 -21.19
C ASN A 164 -12.88 2.68 -20.01
N LYS A 165 -13.66 1.64 -20.34
CA LYS A 165 -14.35 0.79 -19.36
C LYS A 165 -13.40 0.19 -18.34
N GLU A 166 -12.18 -0.18 -18.73
CA GLU A 166 -11.18 -0.80 -17.86
C GLU A 166 -10.66 0.19 -16.81
N PHE A 167 -10.48 1.46 -17.17
CA PHE A 167 -10.14 2.51 -16.22
C PHE A 167 -11.24 2.71 -15.17
N PHE A 168 -12.52 2.73 -15.57
CA PHE A 168 -13.64 2.79 -14.64
C PHE A 168 -13.71 1.56 -13.73
N ASN A 169 -13.47 0.38 -14.26
CA ASN A 169 -13.41 -0.85 -13.47
C ASN A 169 -12.29 -0.81 -12.44
N TYR A 170 -11.12 -0.31 -12.82
CA TYR A 170 -10.00 -0.06 -11.92
C TYR A 170 -10.39 0.89 -10.79
N LEU A 171 -10.92 2.08 -11.11
CA LEU A 171 -11.36 3.06 -10.10
C LEU A 171 -12.44 2.49 -9.16
N LYS A 172 -13.42 1.77 -9.70
CA LYS A 172 -14.46 1.11 -8.90
C LYS A 172 -13.89 0.10 -7.92
N LYS A 173 -12.89 -0.68 -8.34
CA LYS A 173 -12.18 -1.64 -7.49
C LYS A 173 -11.44 -0.91 -6.36
N ILE A 174 -10.76 0.19 -6.67
CA ILE A 174 -10.04 1.03 -5.70
C ILE A 174 -11.01 1.62 -4.67
N VAL A 175 -12.09 2.26 -5.10
CA VAL A 175 -13.10 2.85 -4.20
C VAL A 175 -13.71 1.78 -3.28
N LYS A 176 -13.99 0.59 -3.81
CA LYS A 176 -14.49 -0.54 -3.01
C LYS A 176 -13.48 -0.96 -1.94
N ASN A 177 -12.19 -1.04 -2.28
CA ASN A 177 -11.15 -1.39 -1.32
C ASN A 177 -11.02 -0.33 -0.22
N PHE A 178 -10.97 0.97 -0.56
CA PHE A 178 -10.95 2.06 0.42
C PHE A 178 -12.14 2.05 1.36
N ASN A 179 -13.35 1.83 0.83
CA ASN A 179 -14.55 1.72 1.66
C ASN A 179 -14.48 0.53 2.62
N THR A 180 -13.96 -0.60 2.17
CA THR A 180 -13.79 -1.81 2.99
C THR A 180 -12.77 -1.56 4.10
N GLU A 181 -11.60 -1.02 3.80
CA GLU A 181 -10.55 -0.69 4.78
C GLU A 181 -11.02 0.40 5.75
N GLY A 182 -11.68 1.45 5.25
CA GLY A 182 -12.27 2.51 6.08
C GLY A 182 -13.30 1.96 7.07
N ASN A 183 -14.12 1.00 6.66
CA ASN A 183 -15.08 0.36 7.55
C ASN A 183 -14.39 -0.54 8.58
N LYS A 184 -13.36 -1.31 8.21
CA LYS A 184 -12.54 -2.08 9.15
C LYS A 184 -11.92 -1.19 10.21
N TYR A 185 -11.35 -0.04 9.81
CA TYR A 185 -10.75 0.91 10.72
C TYR A 185 -11.78 1.50 11.71
N LYS A 186 -12.97 1.87 11.23
CA LYS A 186 -14.07 2.36 12.08
C LYS A 186 -14.51 1.32 13.11
N ILE A 187 -14.64 0.05 12.70
CA ILE A 187 -14.99 -1.06 13.58
C ILE A 187 -13.90 -1.24 14.65
N ALA A 188 -12.63 -1.29 14.25
CA ALA A 188 -11.51 -1.44 15.18
C ALA A 188 -11.46 -0.29 16.20
N LYS A 189 -11.66 0.96 15.74
CA LYS A 189 -11.75 2.13 16.62
C LYS A 189 -12.90 1.99 17.62
N ASN A 190 -14.11 1.66 17.16
CA ASN A 190 -15.26 1.52 18.03
C ASN A 190 -15.07 0.41 19.10
N LEU A 191 -14.46 -0.71 18.72
CA LEU A 191 -14.12 -1.79 19.66
C LEU A 191 -13.11 -1.33 20.71
N SER A 192 -12.09 -0.55 20.31
CA SER A 192 -11.12 0.03 21.23
C SER A 192 -11.79 1.00 22.21
N ASP A 193 -12.65 1.89 21.71
CA ASP A 193 -13.37 2.87 22.54
C ASP A 193 -14.30 2.16 23.53
N MET A 194 -14.98 1.09 23.10
CA MET A 194 -15.80 0.26 24.00
C MET A 194 -14.96 -0.42 25.09
N GLY A 195 -13.78 -0.93 24.73
CA GLY A 195 -12.83 -1.54 25.68
C GLY A 195 -12.36 -0.55 26.75
N LEU A 196 -12.04 0.68 26.34
CA LEU A 196 -11.68 1.76 27.26
C LEU A 196 -12.83 2.14 28.18
N ALA A 197 -14.05 2.27 27.65
CA ALA A 197 -15.24 2.58 28.44
C ALA A 197 -15.55 1.48 29.47
N TYR A 198 -15.37 0.21 29.07
CA TYR A 198 -15.54 -0.93 29.98
C TYR A 198 -14.53 -0.88 31.13
N LYS A 199 -13.25 -0.68 30.84
CA LYS A 199 -12.19 -0.53 31.87
C LYS A 199 -12.45 0.65 32.80
N ALA A 200 -12.86 1.79 32.25
CA ALA A 200 -13.21 2.97 33.06
C ALA A 200 -14.39 2.69 34.01
N LYS A 201 -15.40 1.97 33.53
CA LYS A 201 -16.52 1.53 34.36
C LYS A 201 -16.06 0.57 35.48
N GLU A 202 -15.24 -0.40 35.15
CA GLU A 202 -14.70 -1.36 36.14
C GLU A 202 -13.89 -0.61 37.21
N GLU A 203 -13.03 0.33 36.80
CA GLU A 203 -12.26 1.18 37.73
C GLU A 203 -13.20 2.02 38.63
N TYR A 204 -14.25 2.61 38.05
CA TYR A 204 -15.24 3.37 38.80
C TYR A 204 -15.95 2.45 39.81
N ASP A 205 -16.42 1.29 39.41
CA ASP A 205 -17.07 0.31 40.28
C ASP A 205 -16.16 -0.16 41.42
N LEU A 206 -14.85 -0.33 41.15
CA LEU A 206 -13.85 -0.64 42.16
C LEU A 206 -13.65 0.51 43.16
N LYS A 207 -13.57 1.76 42.67
CA LYS A 207 -13.45 2.95 43.52
C LYS A 207 -14.68 3.20 44.38
N GLN A 208 -15.87 2.78 43.97
CA GLN A 208 -17.09 2.87 44.75
C GLN A 208 -17.19 1.79 45.86
N ARG A 209 -16.36 0.75 45.81
CA ARG A 209 -16.32 -0.27 46.84
C ARG A 209 -15.53 0.21 48.06
N TYR A 210 -16.21 0.52 49.11
CA TYR A 210 -15.61 0.85 50.39
C TYR A 210 -16.23 0.09 51.55
N VAL A 211 -15.46 -0.15 52.57
CA VAL A 211 -15.93 -0.76 53.78
C VAL A 211 -15.84 0.26 54.91
N LYS A 212 -16.94 0.57 55.52
CA LYS A 212 -16.98 1.43 56.70
C LYS A 212 -16.57 0.62 57.90
N ILE A 213 -15.48 1.06 58.56
CA ILE A 213 -15.02 0.51 59.84
C ILE A 213 -15.47 1.46 60.93
N ASP A 214 -16.38 1.00 61.75
CA ASP A 214 -16.84 1.69 62.95
C ASP A 214 -16.41 0.87 64.22
N SER A 215 -16.69 1.41 65.42
CA SER A 215 -16.29 0.83 66.68
C SER A 215 -16.86 -0.59 66.92
N ASP A 216 -17.96 -0.87 66.23
CA ASP A 216 -18.71 -2.13 66.41
C ASP A 216 -18.46 -3.17 65.27
N ARG A 217 -17.65 -2.81 64.29
CA ARG A 217 -17.27 -3.70 63.20
C ARG A 217 -16.55 -4.94 63.73
N THR A 218 -17.07 -6.14 63.38
CA THR A 218 -16.50 -7.43 63.79
C THR A 218 -15.76 -8.11 62.63
N CYS A 219 -14.76 -8.91 62.99
CA CYS A 219 -14.05 -9.79 62.08
C CYS A 219 -15.00 -10.85 61.50
N ASP A 220 -15.02 -11.00 60.20
CA ASP A 220 -15.92 -11.95 59.52
C ASP A 220 -15.57 -13.42 59.80
N LEU A 221 -14.36 -13.72 60.29
CA LEU A 221 -13.92 -15.08 60.67
C LEU A 221 -14.17 -15.36 62.13
N CYS A 222 -13.58 -14.60 63.08
CA CYS A 222 -13.62 -14.92 64.50
C CYS A 222 -14.71 -14.18 65.27
N ARG A 223 -15.48 -13.31 64.64
CA ARG A 223 -16.61 -12.54 65.17
C ARG A 223 -16.28 -11.56 66.31
N LYS A 224 -15.00 -11.40 66.66
CA LYS A 224 -14.55 -10.40 67.65
C LYS A 224 -14.45 -9.01 67.00
N LYS A 225 -14.67 -7.96 67.82
CA LYS A 225 -14.53 -6.56 67.35
C LYS A 225 -13.10 -6.32 66.79
N ILE A 226 -13.05 -5.59 65.67
CA ILE A 226 -11.79 -5.23 65.03
C ILE A 226 -11.06 -4.20 65.86
N GLY A 227 -11.78 -3.21 66.39
CA GLY A 227 -11.24 -2.14 67.23
C GLY A 227 -10.08 -1.40 66.60
N SER A 228 -8.99 -1.23 67.38
CA SER A 228 -7.76 -0.57 66.90
C SER A 228 -6.72 -1.58 66.35
N THR A 229 -7.09 -2.83 66.07
CA THR A 229 -6.14 -3.84 65.55
C THR A 229 -5.92 -3.73 64.07
N ILE A 230 -4.78 -4.22 63.58
CA ILE A 230 -4.49 -4.30 62.17
C ILE A 230 -5.47 -5.29 61.50
N PHE A 231 -6.08 -4.89 60.40
CA PHE A 231 -7.07 -5.68 59.65
C PHE A 231 -6.78 -5.69 58.15
N ALA A 232 -7.32 -6.68 57.47
CA ALA A 232 -7.32 -6.79 56.03
C ALA A 232 -8.73 -6.72 55.52
N VAL A 233 -8.95 -6.02 54.38
CA VAL A 233 -10.20 -5.97 53.63
C VAL A 233 -10.01 -6.68 52.33
N TYR A 234 -10.95 -7.59 52.00
CA TYR A 234 -10.90 -8.37 50.77
C TYR A 234 -11.89 -7.82 49.72
N PRO A 235 -11.73 -8.18 48.46
CA PRO A 235 -12.62 -7.67 47.35
C PRO A 235 -14.09 -7.99 47.54
N ASN A 236 -14.43 -8.97 48.32
CA ASN A 236 -15.82 -9.31 48.69
C ASN A 236 -16.34 -8.46 49.86
N LEU A 237 -15.67 -7.39 50.25
CA LEU A 237 -15.97 -6.45 51.33
C LEU A 237 -15.95 -7.06 52.72
N LYS A 238 -15.40 -8.27 52.90
CA LYS A 238 -15.20 -8.90 54.21
C LYS A 238 -13.92 -8.35 54.88
N VAL A 239 -13.98 -8.24 56.18
CA VAL A 239 -12.92 -7.67 57.01
C VAL A 239 -12.44 -8.68 58.02
N TYR A 240 -11.15 -8.89 58.10
CA TYR A 240 -10.50 -9.86 58.99
C TYR A 240 -9.39 -9.19 59.77
N HIS A 241 -9.18 -9.62 61.05
CA HIS A 241 -7.96 -9.30 61.76
C HIS A 241 -6.75 -9.82 60.93
N SER A 242 -5.63 -9.13 60.99
CA SER A 242 -4.41 -9.57 60.32
C SER A 242 -3.99 -10.99 60.76
N LYS A 243 -4.21 -11.34 62.05
CA LYS A 243 -3.97 -12.68 62.57
C LYS A 243 -4.95 -13.74 62.03
N CYS A 244 -6.12 -13.37 61.63
CA CYS A 244 -7.16 -14.25 61.04
C CYS A 244 -6.97 -14.43 59.53
N ALA A 245 -6.19 -13.58 58.93
CA ALA A 245 -5.85 -13.61 57.49
C ALA A 245 -4.31 -13.59 57.32
N PRO A 246 -3.61 -14.65 57.71
CA PRO A 246 -2.14 -14.69 57.70
C PRO A 246 -1.58 -14.62 56.27
N ASN A 247 -2.36 -15.05 55.28
CA ASN A 247 -2.00 -14.95 53.87
C ASN A 247 -2.87 -13.91 53.18
N SER A 248 -2.28 -12.80 52.78
CA SER A 248 -2.98 -11.68 52.14
C SER A 248 -3.60 -12.01 50.77
N HIS A 249 -3.14 -13.11 50.17
CA HIS A 249 -3.61 -13.52 48.81
C HIS A 249 -4.74 -14.54 48.84
N ILE A 250 -5.00 -15.19 50.00
CA ILE A 250 -6.04 -16.20 50.14
C ILE A 250 -7.16 -15.66 51.04
N GLU A 251 -8.37 -15.60 50.49
CA GLU A 251 -9.53 -15.17 51.26
C GLU A 251 -9.90 -16.24 52.33
N PRO A 252 -9.89 -15.88 53.63
CA PRO A 252 -9.94 -16.87 54.70
C PRO A 252 -11.23 -17.69 54.81
N SER A 253 -12.37 -17.15 54.34
CA SER A 253 -13.67 -17.86 54.43
C SER A 253 -13.98 -18.74 53.23
N THR A 254 -13.44 -18.44 52.08
CA THR A 254 -13.70 -19.16 50.81
C THR A 254 -12.50 -19.95 50.30
N GLY A 255 -11.31 -19.66 50.77
CA GLY A 255 -10.08 -20.28 50.28
C GLY A 255 -9.67 -19.81 48.85
N VAL A 256 -10.32 -18.78 48.32
CA VAL A 256 -10.05 -18.27 46.97
C VAL A 256 -8.73 -17.56 46.94
N ASP A 257 -7.82 -17.99 46.08
CA ASP A 257 -6.55 -17.36 45.80
C ASP A 257 -6.76 -16.16 44.85
N LEU A 258 -6.61 -14.96 45.39
CA LEU A 258 -6.79 -13.71 44.69
C LEU A 258 -5.58 -13.33 43.81
N SER A 259 -4.42 -13.95 44.02
CA SER A 259 -3.25 -13.71 43.18
C SER A 259 -3.45 -14.20 41.74
N LYS A 260 -4.29 -15.23 41.56
CA LYS A 260 -4.61 -15.81 40.23
C LYS A 260 -5.66 -15.03 39.45
N LYS A 261 -6.35 -14.04 40.07
CA LYS A 261 -7.39 -13.24 39.42
C LYS A 261 -6.86 -11.95 38.79
N ILE A 262 -5.59 -11.63 38.94
CA ILE A 262 -4.94 -10.42 38.38
C ILE A 262 -4.42 -10.67 36.95
N MET A 263 -4.44 -11.93 36.49
CA MET A 263 -4.12 -12.26 35.09
C MET A 263 -5.41 -12.56 34.33
N ILE A 264 -6.19 -11.53 34.06
CA ILE A 264 -7.18 -11.55 33.00
C ILE A 264 -6.64 -10.62 31.93
N ASP A 265 -6.25 -11.24 30.79
CA ASP A 265 -5.75 -10.73 29.51
C ASP A 265 -6.34 -9.40 29.02
#